data_7a0a9b06a1052180f7b10f3b179864aa
#
_entry.id   7a0a9b06a1052180f7b10f3b179864aa
#
_cell.length_a   1.000
_cell.length_b   1.000
_cell.length_c   1.000
_cell.angle_alpha   90.00
_cell.angle_beta   90.00
_cell.angle_gamma   90.00
#
_symmetry.space_group_name_H-M   'P 1'
#
loop_
_entity.id
_entity.type
_entity.pdbx_description
1 polymer ?
#
loop_
_entity_poly.entity_id
_entity_poly.type
_entity_poly.pdbx_seq_one_letter_code
_entity_poly.pdbx_strand_id
1 'polypeptide(L)'
;MYSINRSRAIGTTLATLALAIAATLSGGQAVAETIFTVKDVAVDSAVVDLYFENRLGRSGAAGTPQEREVLMSELKDIYLLSTQDFVAELAKEPGVAAQLELQTRGILAQVAAANFFESVSITEEELLEEYAVQIEMAPQLQFKASHILVATQGEATDLITQLDEGADFAELAKEKSTGPSGPNGGDLGWFSPGQMVAPFTAAVELLEDGAYTSQPVQTDFGWHVILRQESRETEPPTFESVRENVDQVLQQRKFQEHLDELRAAGSQ
;
A
#
# COMPACT_ATOMS: atom_id res chain seq x y z
N MET A 1 -20.00 44.61 31.09
CA MET A 1 -19.19 43.42 31.23
C MET A 1 -19.90 42.30 30.45
N TYR A 2 -19.71 42.23 29.14
CA TYR A 2 -20.31 41.19 28.27
C TYR A 2 -19.17 40.52 27.52
N SER A 3 -18.86 39.29 27.93
CA SER A 3 -17.93 38.40 27.28
C SER A 3 -18.66 37.67 26.17
N ILE A 4 -18.32 37.95 24.92
CA ILE A 4 -18.82 37.21 23.77
C ILE A 4 -17.77 36.21 23.38
N ASN A 5 -17.96 34.96 23.85
CA ASN A 5 -17.22 33.79 23.43
C ASN A 5 -17.80 33.35 22.07
N ARG A 6 -17.08 33.60 20.99
CA ARG A 6 -17.40 33.07 19.66
C ARG A 6 -16.29 32.11 19.20
N SER A 7 -16.28 30.92 19.77
CA SER A 7 -15.63 29.76 19.14
C SER A 7 -16.50 29.29 17.99
N ARG A 8 -16.26 29.76 16.79
CA ARG A 8 -16.74 29.10 15.56
C ARG A 8 -15.62 28.18 15.09
N ALA A 9 -15.85 26.88 15.28
CA ALA A 9 -15.10 25.84 14.62
C ALA A 9 -15.24 26.03 13.11
N ILE A 10 -14.14 26.46 12.46
CA ILE A 10 -13.99 26.38 11.02
C ILE A 10 -13.70 24.94 10.74
N GLY A 11 -14.69 24.23 10.18
CA GLY A 11 -14.56 22.84 9.77
C GLY A 11 -13.45 22.69 8.75
N THR A 12 -12.38 22.05 9.14
CA THR A 12 -11.28 21.61 8.30
C THR A 12 -11.72 20.42 7.47
N THR A 13 -12.26 20.67 6.30
CA THR A 13 -12.20 19.71 5.19
C THR A 13 -11.10 20.16 4.23
N LEU A 14 -9.86 20.08 4.68
CA LEU A 14 -8.72 19.96 3.79
C LEU A 14 -8.69 18.52 3.29
N ALA A 15 -9.37 18.30 2.17
CA ALA A 15 -9.21 17.09 1.40
C ALA A 15 -7.72 16.93 1.09
N THR A 16 -7.13 15.84 1.56
CA THR A 16 -5.80 15.40 1.18
C THR A 16 -5.80 15.16 -0.33
N LEU A 17 -5.27 16.14 -1.07
CA LEU A 17 -5.08 16.05 -2.51
C LEU A 17 -3.88 15.11 -2.74
N ALA A 18 -4.15 13.84 -3.02
CA ALA A 18 -3.14 12.94 -3.57
C ALA A 18 -2.91 13.37 -5.02
N LEU A 19 -1.82 14.08 -5.26
CA LEU A 19 -1.40 14.54 -6.57
C LEU A 19 -0.85 13.34 -7.36
N ALA A 20 -1.61 12.82 -8.30
CA ALA A 20 -1.08 11.94 -9.34
C ALA A 20 -0.42 12.84 -10.40
N ILE A 21 0.87 13.08 -10.28
CA ILE A 21 1.64 13.75 -11.33
C ILE A 21 2.06 12.68 -12.33
N ALA A 22 1.23 12.44 -13.34
CA ALA A 22 1.67 11.83 -14.59
C ALA A 22 2.17 12.95 -15.50
N ALA A 23 3.40 13.39 -15.30
CA ALA A 23 4.03 14.35 -16.21
C ALA A 23 4.54 13.59 -17.43
N THR A 24 3.83 13.66 -18.54
CA THR A 24 4.41 13.37 -19.85
C THR A 24 5.34 14.52 -20.21
N LEU A 25 6.60 14.39 -19.90
CA LEU A 25 7.66 15.28 -20.39
C LEU A 25 7.94 15.00 -21.88
N SER A 26 7.01 15.37 -22.74
CA SER A 26 7.32 15.50 -24.17
C SER A 26 7.98 16.86 -24.39
N GLY A 27 9.29 16.82 -24.71
CA GLY A 27 10.13 18.00 -24.91
C GLY A 27 9.61 18.94 -25.99
N GLY A 28 9.15 20.09 -25.55
CA GLY A 28 8.86 21.28 -26.29
C GLY A 28 8.54 22.36 -25.27
N GLN A 29 9.43 23.33 -25.07
CA GLN A 29 9.13 24.53 -24.29
C GLN A 29 8.03 25.32 -25.03
N ALA A 30 6.78 24.94 -24.86
CA ALA A 30 5.68 25.84 -25.12
C ALA A 30 5.76 26.92 -24.04
N VAL A 31 5.99 28.16 -24.45
CA VAL A 31 5.86 29.32 -23.55
C VAL A 31 4.41 29.28 -23.06
N ALA A 32 4.22 29.05 -21.78
CA ALA A 32 2.88 28.95 -21.19
C ALA A 32 2.15 30.27 -21.43
N GLU A 33 1.01 30.21 -22.09
CA GLU A 33 0.21 31.39 -22.41
C GLU A 33 -0.44 31.93 -21.15
N THR A 34 -0.33 33.24 -20.89
CA THR A 34 -1.03 33.89 -19.78
C THR A 34 -2.53 33.90 -20.06
N ILE A 35 -3.30 33.22 -19.22
CA ILE A 35 -4.75 33.11 -19.35
C ILE A 35 -5.46 34.29 -18.68
N PHE A 36 -4.98 34.71 -17.52
CA PHE A 36 -5.47 35.90 -16.82
C PHE A 36 -4.40 36.46 -15.90
N THR A 37 -4.62 37.69 -15.40
CA THR A 37 -3.74 38.34 -14.43
C THR A 37 -4.57 38.86 -13.25
N VAL A 38 -4.08 38.65 -12.04
CA VAL A 38 -4.68 39.23 -10.82
C VAL A 38 -3.60 40.09 -10.15
N LYS A 39 -3.89 41.39 -10.01
CA LYS A 39 -2.87 42.40 -9.70
C LYS A 39 -1.66 42.26 -10.66
N ASP A 40 -0.48 41.97 -10.13
CA ASP A 40 0.74 41.81 -10.91
C ASP A 40 1.14 40.34 -11.15
N VAL A 41 0.26 39.39 -10.76
CA VAL A 41 0.50 37.95 -10.90
C VAL A 41 -0.20 37.41 -12.14
N ALA A 42 0.59 37.02 -13.13
CA ALA A 42 0.10 36.33 -14.33
C ALA A 42 -0.14 34.85 -14.00
N VAL A 43 -1.26 34.32 -14.46
CA VAL A 43 -1.64 32.90 -14.34
C VAL A 43 -1.65 32.30 -15.72
N ASP A 44 -0.77 31.34 -15.92
CA ASP A 44 -0.57 30.69 -17.22
C ASP A 44 -1.47 29.46 -17.43
N SER A 45 -1.45 28.93 -18.63
CA SER A 45 -2.25 27.74 -19.00
C SER A 45 -1.87 26.51 -18.17
N ALA A 46 -0.61 26.31 -17.79
CA ALA A 46 -0.19 25.15 -17.04
C ALA A 46 -0.80 25.13 -15.63
N VAL A 47 -0.91 26.30 -14.99
CA VAL A 47 -1.59 26.42 -13.68
C VAL A 47 -3.09 26.14 -13.81
N VAL A 48 -3.72 26.67 -14.86
CA VAL A 48 -5.17 26.47 -15.12
C VAL A 48 -5.45 24.99 -15.39
N ASP A 49 -4.66 24.37 -16.23
CA ASP A 49 -4.84 22.96 -16.60
C ASP A 49 -4.61 22.04 -15.38
N LEU A 50 -3.56 22.26 -14.61
CA LEU A 50 -3.29 21.51 -13.38
C LEU A 50 -4.41 21.69 -12.36
N TYR A 51 -4.94 22.91 -12.18
CA TYR A 51 -6.05 23.14 -11.28
C TYR A 51 -7.31 22.38 -11.71
N PHE A 52 -7.61 22.38 -13.02
CA PHE A 52 -8.77 21.69 -13.57
C PHE A 52 -8.62 20.17 -13.48
N GLU A 53 -7.46 19.62 -13.79
CA GLU A 53 -7.16 18.19 -13.63
C GLU A 53 -7.35 17.73 -12.19
N ASN A 54 -6.82 18.47 -11.24
CA ASN A 54 -6.97 18.16 -9.82
C ASN A 54 -8.41 18.20 -9.34
N ARG A 55 -9.22 19.14 -9.85
CA ARG A 55 -10.63 19.29 -9.42
C ARG A 55 -11.57 18.31 -10.11
N LEU A 56 -11.29 17.95 -11.35
CA LEU A 56 -12.15 17.05 -12.14
C LEU A 56 -11.72 15.59 -12.04
N GLY A 57 -10.49 15.30 -11.58
CA GLY A 57 -9.88 13.95 -11.61
C GLY A 57 -9.64 13.43 -13.03
N ARG A 58 -9.60 14.34 -14.02
CA ARG A 58 -9.40 14.07 -15.45
C ARG A 58 -8.81 15.31 -16.12
N SER A 59 -8.27 15.16 -17.34
CA SER A 59 -7.74 16.30 -18.08
C SER A 59 -8.73 17.46 -18.16
N GLY A 60 -8.28 18.68 -17.89
CA GLY A 60 -9.08 19.90 -17.87
C GLY A 60 -9.80 20.19 -19.18
N ALA A 61 -9.27 19.74 -20.32
CA ALA A 61 -9.92 19.80 -21.62
C ALA A 61 -11.23 18.99 -21.71
N ALA A 62 -11.43 18.03 -20.79
CA ALA A 62 -12.63 17.17 -20.77
C ALA A 62 -13.81 17.77 -19.96
N GLY A 63 -13.66 18.93 -19.31
CA GLY A 63 -14.73 19.60 -18.59
C GLY A 63 -15.78 20.21 -19.50
N THR A 64 -17.04 20.22 -19.05
CA THR A 64 -18.10 20.98 -19.74
C THR A 64 -17.83 22.49 -19.66
N PRO A 65 -18.39 23.30 -20.56
CA PRO A 65 -18.25 24.77 -20.51
C PRO A 65 -18.63 25.36 -19.15
N GLN A 66 -19.69 24.85 -18.52
CA GLN A 66 -20.13 25.30 -17.20
C GLN A 66 -19.14 24.92 -16.09
N GLU A 67 -18.63 23.67 -16.08
CA GLU A 67 -17.61 23.25 -15.13
C GLU A 67 -16.36 24.14 -15.26
N ARG A 68 -15.91 24.40 -16.48
CA ARG A 68 -14.76 25.27 -16.74
C ARG A 68 -14.97 26.70 -16.26
N GLU A 69 -16.16 27.28 -16.45
CA GLU A 69 -16.48 28.62 -15.98
C GLU A 69 -16.45 28.71 -14.44
N VAL A 70 -17.03 27.73 -13.75
CA VAL A 70 -17.02 27.65 -12.28
C VAL A 70 -15.59 27.50 -11.77
N LEU A 71 -14.81 26.56 -12.30
CA LEU A 71 -13.44 26.33 -11.87
C LEU A 71 -12.53 27.53 -12.16
N MET A 72 -12.74 28.22 -13.28
CA MET A 72 -12.01 29.44 -13.60
C MET A 72 -12.34 30.57 -12.61
N SER A 73 -13.60 30.68 -12.19
CA SER A 73 -14.00 31.64 -11.15
C SER A 73 -13.36 31.31 -9.80
N GLU A 74 -13.41 30.03 -9.39
CA GLU A 74 -12.76 29.57 -8.15
C GLU A 74 -11.25 29.84 -8.16
N LEU A 75 -10.56 29.55 -9.26
CA LEU A 75 -9.14 29.82 -9.39
C LEU A 75 -8.84 31.31 -9.29
N LYS A 76 -9.63 32.17 -9.92
CA LYS A 76 -9.49 33.64 -9.79
C LYS A 76 -9.67 34.10 -8.35
N ASP A 77 -10.64 33.54 -7.62
CA ASP A 77 -10.86 33.88 -6.20
C ASP A 77 -9.68 33.47 -5.33
N ILE A 78 -9.06 32.31 -5.61
CA ILE A 78 -7.81 31.90 -4.94
C ILE A 78 -6.72 32.97 -5.13
N TYR A 79 -6.51 33.43 -6.36
CA TYR A 79 -5.51 34.44 -6.66
C TYR A 79 -5.88 35.80 -6.06
N LEU A 80 -7.14 36.20 -6.11
CA LEU A 80 -7.61 37.43 -5.47
C LEU A 80 -7.34 37.45 -3.96
N LEU A 81 -7.56 36.32 -3.28
CA LEU A 81 -7.29 36.21 -1.84
C LEU A 81 -5.79 36.14 -1.55
N SER A 82 -5.03 35.34 -2.29
CA SER A 82 -3.61 35.11 -2.04
C SER A 82 -2.70 36.29 -2.40
N THR A 83 -3.17 37.20 -3.25
CA THR A 83 -2.40 38.39 -3.66
C THR A 83 -2.74 39.65 -2.81
N GLN A 84 -3.47 39.52 -1.70
CA GLN A 84 -3.68 40.64 -0.80
C GLN A 84 -2.36 41.00 -0.09
N ASP A 85 -2.11 42.32 0.10
CA ASP A 85 -0.83 42.81 0.61
C ASP A 85 -0.44 42.23 1.97
N PHE A 86 -1.44 42.05 2.85
CA PHE A 86 -1.22 41.47 4.19
C PHE A 86 -0.85 39.96 4.14
N VAL A 87 -1.19 39.24 3.07
CA VAL A 87 -0.90 37.81 2.93
C VAL A 87 0.60 37.56 2.82
N ALA A 88 1.33 38.48 2.19
CA ALA A 88 2.80 38.41 2.12
C ALA A 88 3.47 38.44 3.52
N GLU A 89 2.88 39.14 4.49
CA GLU A 89 3.37 39.10 5.86
C GLU A 89 2.93 37.84 6.60
N LEU A 90 1.69 37.38 6.42
CA LEU A 90 1.21 36.11 6.99
C LEU A 90 2.03 34.90 6.50
N ALA A 91 2.50 34.92 5.25
CA ALA A 91 3.35 33.88 4.70
C ALA A 91 4.71 33.75 5.42
N LYS A 92 5.16 34.78 6.13
CA LYS A 92 6.38 34.77 6.95
C LYS A 92 6.16 34.22 8.37
N GLU A 93 4.91 34.06 8.79
CA GLU A 93 4.62 33.45 10.09
C GLU A 93 5.19 32.03 10.14
N PRO A 94 5.83 31.62 11.26
CA PRO A 94 6.57 30.35 11.32
C PRO A 94 5.73 29.12 10.91
N GLY A 95 4.45 29.09 11.28
CA GLY A 95 3.55 27.98 10.94
C GLY A 95 3.22 27.94 9.44
N VAL A 96 2.96 29.09 8.82
CA VAL A 96 2.64 29.20 7.39
C VAL A 96 3.89 28.92 6.55
N ALA A 97 5.02 29.52 6.92
CA ALA A 97 6.30 29.32 6.24
C ALA A 97 6.72 27.82 6.26
N ALA A 98 6.59 27.16 7.41
CA ALA A 98 6.88 25.73 7.53
C ALA A 98 5.97 24.88 6.63
N GLN A 99 4.68 25.21 6.56
CA GLN A 99 3.74 24.50 5.70
C GLN A 99 4.07 24.66 4.21
N LEU A 100 4.39 25.88 3.78
CA LEU A 100 4.80 26.17 2.40
C LEU A 100 6.09 25.41 2.05
N GLU A 101 7.08 25.42 2.94
CA GLU A 101 8.33 24.68 2.76
C GLU A 101 8.08 23.19 2.60
N LEU A 102 7.29 22.57 3.50
CA LEU A 102 6.97 21.14 3.42
C LEU A 102 6.22 20.77 2.13
N GLN A 103 5.26 21.59 1.72
CA GLN A 103 4.55 21.36 0.45
C GLN A 103 5.48 21.46 -0.75
N THR A 104 6.33 22.48 -0.79
CA THR A 104 7.31 22.66 -1.86
C THR A 104 8.29 21.49 -1.92
N ARG A 105 8.86 21.08 -0.76
CA ARG A 105 9.76 19.92 -0.69
C ARG A 105 9.09 18.63 -1.09
N GLY A 106 7.84 18.44 -0.68
CA GLY A 106 7.04 17.26 -1.07
C GLY A 106 6.88 17.16 -2.58
N ILE A 107 6.52 18.27 -3.25
CA ILE A 107 6.38 18.31 -4.72
C ILE A 107 7.74 18.03 -5.40
N LEU A 108 8.81 18.69 -4.95
CA LEU A 108 10.14 18.48 -5.51
C LEU A 108 10.65 17.06 -5.33
N ALA A 109 10.38 16.43 -4.18
CA ALA A 109 10.73 15.04 -3.93
C ALA A 109 9.98 14.07 -4.86
N GLN A 110 8.69 14.33 -5.12
CA GLN A 110 7.92 13.53 -6.09
C GLN A 110 8.47 13.66 -7.50
N VAL A 111 8.82 14.87 -7.95
CA VAL A 111 9.43 15.10 -9.26
C VAL A 111 10.78 14.39 -9.36
N ALA A 112 11.61 14.47 -8.32
CA ALA A 112 12.90 13.79 -8.29
C ALA A 112 12.74 12.26 -8.34
N ALA A 113 11.78 11.69 -7.60
CA ALA A 113 11.49 10.27 -7.66
C ALA A 113 10.97 9.85 -9.04
N ALA A 114 10.05 10.60 -9.65
CA ALA A 114 9.55 10.32 -10.99
C ALA A 114 10.70 10.33 -12.03
N ASN A 115 11.56 11.33 -11.98
CA ASN A 115 12.74 11.41 -12.85
C ASN A 115 13.69 10.22 -12.65
N PHE A 116 13.88 9.77 -11.40
CA PHE A 116 14.65 8.55 -11.14
C PHE A 116 14.03 7.34 -11.84
N PHE A 117 12.74 7.09 -11.67
CA PHE A 117 12.07 5.93 -12.28
C PHE A 117 12.05 6.00 -13.81
N GLU A 118 11.98 7.18 -14.42
CA GLU A 118 12.10 7.35 -15.86
C GLU A 118 13.52 7.10 -16.37
N SER A 119 14.54 7.40 -15.57
CA SER A 119 15.95 7.29 -15.96
C SER A 119 16.58 5.94 -15.60
N VAL A 120 16.04 5.23 -14.61
CA VAL A 120 16.57 3.93 -14.19
C VAL A 120 16.36 2.91 -15.31
N SER A 121 17.44 2.26 -15.72
CA SER A 121 17.36 1.14 -16.65
C SER A 121 17.55 -0.17 -15.89
N ILE A 122 16.75 -1.15 -16.22
CA ILE A 122 16.87 -2.52 -15.74
C ILE A 122 17.15 -3.41 -16.93
N THR A 123 18.23 -4.15 -16.86
CA THR A 123 18.62 -5.05 -17.93
C THR A 123 17.90 -6.40 -17.80
N GLU A 124 17.83 -7.13 -18.91
CA GLU A 124 17.25 -8.50 -18.90
C GLU A 124 18.05 -9.42 -17.98
N GLU A 125 19.35 -9.24 -17.87
CA GLU A 125 20.22 -10.00 -16.98
C GLU A 125 19.83 -9.79 -15.50
N GLU A 126 19.63 -8.54 -15.08
CA GLU A 126 19.18 -8.20 -13.72
C GLU A 126 17.80 -8.79 -13.41
N LEU A 127 16.89 -8.77 -14.39
CA LEU A 127 15.56 -9.38 -14.23
C LEU A 127 15.65 -10.89 -14.02
N LEU A 128 16.48 -11.57 -14.79
CA LEU A 128 16.66 -13.02 -14.68
C LEU A 128 17.38 -13.42 -13.39
N GLU A 129 18.36 -12.63 -12.95
CA GLU A 129 19.04 -12.84 -11.65
C GLU A 129 18.06 -12.68 -10.48
N GLU A 130 17.26 -11.61 -10.49
CA GLU A 130 16.24 -11.40 -9.46
C GLU A 130 15.18 -12.51 -9.45
N TYR A 131 14.71 -12.90 -10.63
CA TYR A 131 13.79 -14.02 -10.77
C TYR A 131 14.37 -15.33 -10.18
N ALA A 132 15.65 -15.63 -10.46
CA ALA A 132 16.31 -16.81 -9.93
C ALA A 132 16.35 -16.80 -8.39
N VAL A 133 16.64 -15.64 -7.78
CA VAL A 133 16.60 -15.46 -6.33
C VAL A 133 15.20 -15.68 -5.78
N GLN A 134 14.17 -15.11 -6.42
CA GLN A 134 12.78 -15.26 -5.96
C GLN A 134 12.30 -16.73 -6.06
N ILE A 135 12.69 -17.44 -7.11
CA ILE A 135 12.35 -18.85 -7.28
C ILE A 135 13.05 -19.73 -6.23
N GLU A 136 14.31 -19.47 -5.92
CA GLU A 136 15.01 -20.20 -4.86
C GLU A 136 14.36 -20.01 -3.48
N MET A 137 13.81 -18.83 -3.23
CA MET A 137 13.09 -18.50 -1.99
C MET A 137 11.61 -18.89 -2.01
N ALA A 138 11.07 -19.23 -3.18
CA ALA A 138 9.65 -19.58 -3.31
C ALA A 138 9.35 -20.92 -2.61
N PRO A 139 8.22 -21.03 -1.91
CA PRO A 139 7.80 -22.30 -1.34
C PRO A 139 7.61 -23.35 -2.43
N GLN A 140 8.35 -24.44 -2.33
CA GLN A 140 8.28 -25.56 -3.28
C GLN A 140 7.14 -26.54 -2.96
N LEU A 141 6.50 -26.36 -1.80
CA LEU A 141 5.41 -27.21 -1.34
C LEU A 141 4.18 -26.37 -1.02
N GLN A 142 3.02 -26.96 -1.29
CA GLN A 142 1.73 -26.53 -0.74
C GLN A 142 1.18 -27.63 0.13
N PHE A 143 0.49 -27.25 1.19
CA PHE A 143 -0.19 -28.14 2.11
C PHE A 143 -1.69 -27.93 2.05
N LYS A 144 -2.42 -29.01 2.13
CA LYS A 144 -3.86 -29.01 2.42
C LYS A 144 -4.04 -29.48 3.85
N ALA A 145 -4.63 -28.65 4.68
CA ALA A 145 -4.79 -28.98 6.09
C ALA A 145 -6.16 -28.62 6.62
N SER A 146 -6.52 -29.28 7.71
CA SER A 146 -7.61 -28.89 8.58
C SER A 146 -7.09 -28.58 9.97
N HIS A 147 -7.81 -27.74 10.74
CA HIS A 147 -7.46 -27.48 12.11
C HIS A 147 -8.69 -27.36 13.03
N ILE A 148 -8.46 -27.65 14.31
CA ILE A 148 -9.39 -27.38 15.42
C ILE A 148 -8.74 -26.33 16.29
N LEU A 149 -9.38 -25.16 16.44
CA LEU A 149 -8.92 -24.09 17.31
C LEU A 149 -9.74 -24.06 18.59
N VAL A 150 -9.07 -24.06 19.73
CA VAL A 150 -9.68 -23.98 21.05
C VAL A 150 -8.95 -22.96 21.95
N ALA A 151 -9.60 -22.59 23.07
CA ALA A 151 -9.07 -21.53 23.92
C ALA A 151 -7.91 -21.99 24.81
N THR A 152 -7.86 -23.26 25.20
CA THR A 152 -6.90 -23.78 26.18
C THR A 152 -6.13 -24.99 25.68
N GLN A 153 -4.91 -25.14 26.20
CA GLN A 153 -4.08 -26.31 25.92
C GLN A 153 -4.74 -27.61 26.35
N GLY A 154 -5.48 -27.60 27.48
CA GLY A 154 -6.19 -28.78 27.98
C GLY A 154 -7.22 -29.28 26.99
N GLU A 155 -8.07 -28.38 26.47
CA GLU A 155 -9.07 -28.73 25.46
C GLU A 155 -8.40 -29.34 24.21
N ALA A 156 -7.29 -28.77 23.74
CA ALA A 156 -6.58 -29.30 22.58
C ALA A 156 -5.97 -30.69 22.87
N THR A 157 -5.49 -30.93 24.10
CA THR A 157 -4.96 -32.24 24.50
C THR A 157 -6.08 -33.29 24.57
N ASP A 158 -7.24 -32.91 25.06
CA ASP A 158 -8.43 -33.80 25.13
C ASP A 158 -8.92 -34.17 23.69
N LEU A 159 -8.83 -33.23 22.74
CA LEU A 159 -9.14 -33.49 21.35
C LEU A 159 -8.15 -34.48 20.71
N ILE A 160 -6.85 -34.32 20.96
CA ILE A 160 -5.84 -35.29 20.50
C ILE A 160 -6.13 -36.68 21.06
N THR A 161 -6.50 -36.79 22.33
CA THR A 161 -6.89 -38.07 22.95
C THR A 161 -8.08 -38.71 22.24
N GLN A 162 -9.13 -37.92 21.95
CA GLN A 162 -10.29 -38.43 21.21
C GLN A 162 -9.95 -38.86 19.77
N LEU A 163 -9.04 -38.15 19.11
CA LEU A 163 -8.54 -38.54 17.78
C LEU A 163 -7.75 -39.86 17.85
N ASP A 164 -6.91 -40.05 18.88
CA ASP A 164 -6.19 -41.29 19.13
C ASP A 164 -7.12 -42.47 19.42
N GLU A 165 -8.31 -42.21 19.99
CA GLU A 165 -9.39 -43.18 20.22
C GLU A 165 -10.22 -43.43 18.95
N GLY A 166 -9.96 -42.76 17.84
CA GLY A 166 -10.56 -42.96 16.54
C GLY A 166 -11.75 -42.02 16.21
N ALA A 167 -11.87 -40.91 16.93
CA ALA A 167 -12.88 -39.90 16.57
C ALA A 167 -12.60 -39.28 15.21
N ASP A 168 -13.65 -38.85 14.51
CA ASP A 168 -13.52 -38.15 13.23
C ASP A 168 -13.08 -36.69 13.43
N PHE A 169 -12.00 -36.29 12.73
CA PHE A 169 -11.43 -34.96 12.88
C PHE A 169 -12.41 -33.85 12.46
N ALA A 170 -13.14 -34.06 11.36
CA ALA A 170 -14.04 -33.05 10.84
C ALA A 170 -15.26 -32.85 11.75
N GLU A 171 -15.79 -33.93 12.37
CA GLU A 171 -16.88 -33.86 13.31
C GLU A 171 -16.45 -33.17 14.62
N LEU A 172 -15.24 -33.46 15.12
CA LEU A 172 -14.68 -32.75 16.27
C LEU A 172 -14.46 -31.26 15.97
N ALA A 173 -14.00 -30.95 14.76
CA ALA A 173 -13.82 -29.56 14.33
C ALA A 173 -15.16 -28.79 14.31
N LYS A 174 -16.23 -29.41 13.77
CA LYS A 174 -17.56 -28.80 13.74
C LYS A 174 -18.14 -28.56 15.15
N GLU A 175 -17.85 -29.47 16.06
CA GLU A 175 -18.41 -29.43 17.40
C GLU A 175 -17.62 -28.50 18.35
N LYS A 176 -16.29 -28.51 18.26
CA LYS A 176 -15.39 -27.93 19.27
C LYS A 176 -14.61 -26.73 18.80
N SER A 177 -14.37 -26.59 17.47
CA SER A 177 -13.55 -25.50 16.99
C SER A 177 -14.23 -24.15 17.14
N THR A 178 -13.51 -23.21 17.73
CA THR A 178 -13.92 -21.80 17.82
C THR A 178 -13.47 -20.98 16.59
N GLY A 179 -12.70 -21.60 15.69
CA GLY A 179 -12.21 -20.97 14.46
C GLY A 179 -13.29 -20.88 13.37
N PRO A 180 -13.12 -19.96 12.40
CA PRO A 180 -14.10 -19.74 11.34
C PRO A 180 -14.27 -20.95 10.39
N SER A 181 -13.27 -21.82 10.29
CA SER A 181 -13.31 -23.06 9.51
C SER A 181 -14.03 -24.21 10.22
N GLY A 182 -14.31 -24.09 11.52
CA GLY A 182 -14.96 -25.13 12.32
C GLY A 182 -16.22 -25.72 11.68
N PRO A 183 -17.21 -24.91 11.23
CA PRO A 183 -18.42 -25.42 10.56
C PRO A 183 -18.17 -26.26 9.32
N ASN A 184 -17.02 -26.06 8.66
CA ASN A 184 -16.58 -26.81 7.49
C ASN A 184 -15.60 -27.95 7.83
N GLY A 185 -15.66 -28.48 9.08
CA GLY A 185 -14.75 -29.55 9.50
C GLY A 185 -13.30 -29.12 9.70
N GLY A 186 -13.07 -27.82 9.89
CA GLY A 186 -11.73 -27.24 10.07
C GLY A 186 -10.95 -27.03 8.78
N ASP A 187 -11.51 -27.33 7.60
CA ASP A 187 -10.79 -27.28 6.31
C ASP A 187 -10.30 -25.86 5.98
N LEU A 188 -9.02 -25.75 5.68
CA LEU A 188 -8.33 -24.52 5.28
C LEU A 188 -8.01 -24.49 3.78
N GLY A 189 -8.26 -25.58 3.07
CA GLY A 189 -7.86 -25.74 1.69
C GLY A 189 -6.34 -25.82 1.50
N TRP A 190 -5.89 -25.51 0.27
CA TRP A 190 -4.47 -25.46 -0.08
C TRP A 190 -3.85 -24.11 0.30
N PHE A 191 -2.67 -24.15 0.91
CA PHE A 191 -1.89 -22.97 1.23
C PHE A 191 -0.38 -23.24 1.13
N SER A 192 0.39 -22.19 0.89
CA SER A 192 1.86 -22.26 0.89
C SER A 192 2.43 -21.90 2.27
N PRO A 193 3.62 -22.38 2.65
CA PRO A 193 4.38 -21.86 3.77
C PRO A 193 4.41 -20.33 3.76
N GLY A 194 4.23 -19.71 4.94
CA GLY A 194 4.18 -18.24 5.06
C GLY A 194 2.79 -17.60 4.89
N GLN A 195 1.79 -18.31 4.41
CA GLN A 195 0.40 -17.83 4.42
C GLN A 195 -0.30 -18.03 5.79
N MET A 196 0.26 -18.88 6.62
CA MET A 196 -0.16 -19.11 8.00
C MET A 196 0.87 -18.55 8.97
N VAL A 197 0.46 -18.36 10.23
CA VAL A 197 1.40 -17.94 11.29
C VAL A 197 2.50 -18.96 11.51
N ALA A 198 3.72 -18.51 11.84
CA ALA A 198 4.91 -19.33 11.86
C ALA A 198 4.79 -20.64 12.69
N PRO A 199 4.21 -20.65 13.92
CA PRO A 199 4.06 -21.89 14.66
C PRO A 199 3.16 -22.92 14.00
N PHE A 200 2.12 -22.45 13.29
CA PHE A 200 1.21 -23.32 12.54
C PHE A 200 1.92 -23.95 11.33
N THR A 201 2.62 -23.10 10.54
CA THR A 201 3.39 -23.55 9.37
C THR A 201 4.44 -24.61 9.78
N ALA A 202 5.23 -24.32 10.81
CA ALA A 202 6.25 -25.24 11.30
C ALA A 202 5.66 -26.62 11.74
N ALA A 203 4.46 -26.60 12.34
CA ALA A 203 3.80 -27.83 12.73
C ALA A 203 3.32 -28.63 11.50
N VAL A 204 2.74 -27.98 10.51
CA VAL A 204 2.29 -28.65 9.27
C VAL A 204 3.45 -29.26 8.50
N GLU A 205 4.58 -28.56 8.40
CA GLU A 205 5.77 -29.04 7.69
C GLU A 205 6.34 -30.33 8.28
N LEU A 206 6.20 -30.53 9.59
CA LEU A 206 6.70 -31.72 10.31
C LEU A 206 5.74 -32.94 10.22
N LEU A 207 4.50 -32.73 9.80
CA LEU A 207 3.53 -33.81 9.70
C LEU A 207 3.72 -34.60 8.39
N GLU A 208 3.38 -35.88 8.41
CA GLU A 208 3.14 -36.67 7.21
C GLU A 208 1.70 -36.46 6.70
N ASP A 209 1.45 -36.73 5.44
CA ASP A 209 0.10 -36.66 4.87
C ASP A 209 -0.83 -37.66 5.59
N GLY A 210 -1.99 -37.18 6.00
CA GLY A 210 -2.95 -37.92 6.80
C GLY A 210 -2.68 -37.90 8.32
N ALA A 211 -1.58 -37.32 8.79
CA ALA A 211 -1.26 -37.23 10.19
C ALA A 211 -1.75 -35.91 10.82
N TYR A 212 -2.03 -35.95 12.11
CA TYR A 212 -2.35 -34.76 12.92
C TYR A 212 -1.30 -34.55 14.00
N THR A 213 -1.26 -33.33 14.56
CA THR A 213 -0.29 -32.94 15.61
C THR A 213 -0.52 -33.77 16.86
N SER A 214 0.53 -34.43 17.36
CA SER A 214 0.50 -35.20 18.61
C SER A 214 0.58 -34.32 19.86
N GLN A 215 0.80 -33.02 19.69
CA GLN A 215 0.82 -32.03 20.75
C GLN A 215 0.09 -30.75 20.27
N PRO A 216 -0.60 -30.03 21.19
CA PRO A 216 -1.21 -28.75 20.86
C PRO A 216 -0.22 -27.72 20.35
N VAL A 217 -0.58 -27.00 19.30
CA VAL A 217 0.22 -25.91 18.73
C VAL A 217 -0.33 -24.57 19.20
N GLN A 218 0.48 -23.78 19.86
CA GLN A 218 0.08 -22.47 20.37
C GLN A 218 0.34 -21.38 19.31
N THR A 219 -0.64 -20.49 19.15
CA THR A 219 -0.53 -19.26 18.39
C THR A 219 -1.18 -18.10 19.16
N ASP A 220 -1.13 -16.89 18.63
CA ASP A 220 -1.86 -15.75 19.21
C ASP A 220 -3.38 -15.90 19.18
N PHE A 221 -3.91 -16.81 18.38
CA PHE A 221 -5.34 -17.09 18.26
C PHE A 221 -5.85 -18.13 19.28
N GLY A 222 -4.96 -18.90 19.89
CA GLY A 222 -5.28 -19.98 20.81
C GLY A 222 -4.44 -21.24 20.53
N TRP A 223 -5.05 -22.39 20.81
CA TRP A 223 -4.41 -23.70 20.69
C TRP A 223 -5.03 -24.48 19.53
N HIS A 224 -4.17 -25.03 18.70
CA HIS A 224 -4.56 -25.76 17.49
C HIS A 224 -4.22 -27.23 17.60
N VAL A 225 -5.11 -28.08 17.09
CA VAL A 225 -4.82 -29.43 16.62
C VAL A 225 -4.91 -29.36 15.09
N ILE A 226 -3.85 -29.80 14.40
CA ILE A 226 -3.69 -29.61 12.95
C ILE A 226 -3.59 -30.98 12.30
N LEU A 227 -4.37 -31.23 11.25
CA LEU A 227 -4.32 -32.38 10.38
C LEU A 227 -3.76 -31.95 9.02
N ARG A 228 -2.61 -32.49 8.60
CA ARG A 228 -2.13 -32.35 7.23
C ARG A 228 -2.85 -33.42 6.37
N GLN A 229 -3.73 -33.00 5.50
CA GLN A 229 -4.47 -33.92 4.63
C GLN A 229 -3.60 -34.41 3.48
N GLU A 230 -2.96 -33.46 2.79
CA GLU A 230 -2.14 -33.72 1.61
C GLU A 230 -1.03 -32.67 1.49
N SER A 231 0.04 -33.03 0.79
CA SER A 231 1.06 -32.10 0.32
C SER A 231 1.27 -32.26 -1.19
N ARG A 232 1.69 -31.18 -1.85
CA ARG A 232 2.04 -31.21 -3.26
C ARG A 232 3.20 -30.28 -3.55
N GLU A 233 4.01 -30.66 -4.52
CA GLU A 233 5.00 -29.76 -5.10
C GLU A 233 4.29 -28.68 -5.92
N THR A 234 4.82 -27.46 -5.86
CA THR A 234 4.37 -26.34 -6.68
C THR A 234 5.41 -26.06 -7.74
N GLU A 235 4.96 -25.97 -8.98
CA GLU A 235 5.82 -25.42 -10.02
C GLU A 235 5.95 -23.91 -9.79
N PRO A 236 7.17 -23.37 -9.76
CA PRO A 236 7.35 -21.92 -9.67
C PRO A 236 6.70 -21.24 -10.89
N PRO A 237 6.18 -20.02 -10.72
CA PRO A 237 5.64 -19.26 -11.84
C PRO A 237 6.74 -19.04 -12.89
N THR A 238 6.39 -19.08 -14.17
CA THR A 238 7.36 -18.79 -15.23
C THR A 238 7.82 -17.34 -15.18
N PHE A 239 9.05 -17.05 -15.61
CA PHE A 239 9.59 -15.71 -15.67
C PHE A 239 8.65 -14.73 -16.37
N GLU A 240 8.11 -15.10 -17.52
CA GLU A 240 7.18 -14.26 -18.27
C GLU A 240 5.92 -13.89 -17.48
N SER A 241 5.42 -14.80 -16.64
CA SER A 241 4.21 -14.56 -15.85
C SER A 241 4.43 -13.58 -14.69
N VAL A 242 5.66 -13.41 -14.23
CA VAL A 242 6.03 -12.56 -13.08
C VAL A 242 6.97 -11.41 -13.44
N ARG A 243 7.34 -11.29 -14.72
CA ARG A 243 8.31 -10.33 -15.23
C ARG A 243 8.04 -8.89 -14.74
N GLU A 244 6.78 -8.45 -14.86
CA GLU A 244 6.40 -7.10 -14.41
C GLU A 244 6.58 -6.92 -12.90
N ASN A 245 6.26 -7.94 -12.11
CA ASN A 245 6.47 -7.92 -10.67
C ASN A 245 7.97 -7.88 -10.32
N VAL A 246 8.78 -8.70 -11.00
CA VAL A 246 10.25 -8.69 -10.83
C VAL A 246 10.84 -7.32 -11.17
N ASP A 247 10.39 -6.70 -12.25
CA ASP A 247 10.81 -5.36 -12.66
C ASP A 247 10.47 -4.32 -11.57
N GLN A 248 9.25 -4.33 -11.05
CA GLN A 248 8.83 -3.43 -9.97
C GLN A 248 9.67 -3.61 -8.71
N VAL A 249 9.98 -4.84 -8.33
CA VAL A 249 10.85 -5.12 -7.17
C VAL A 249 12.26 -4.54 -7.38
N LEU A 250 12.82 -4.72 -8.58
CA LEU A 250 14.13 -4.17 -8.93
C LEU A 250 14.13 -2.63 -8.94
N GLN A 251 13.11 -2.01 -9.52
CA GLN A 251 12.95 -0.55 -9.49
C GLN A 251 12.91 -0.03 -8.06
N GLN A 252 12.13 -0.68 -7.20
CA GLN A 252 12.02 -0.28 -5.80
C GLN A 252 13.36 -0.44 -5.06
N ARG A 253 14.11 -1.54 -5.30
CA ARG A 253 15.42 -1.75 -4.71
C ARG A 253 16.43 -0.70 -5.15
N LYS A 254 16.54 -0.43 -6.46
CA LYS A 254 17.43 0.60 -7.01
C LYS A 254 17.07 2.00 -6.45
N PHE A 255 15.79 2.29 -6.27
CA PHE A 255 15.38 3.54 -5.65
C PHE A 255 15.79 3.63 -4.17
N GLN A 256 15.68 2.53 -3.43
CA GLN A 256 16.13 2.50 -2.04
C GLN A 256 17.67 2.67 -1.93
N GLU A 257 18.42 2.02 -2.79
CA GLU A 257 19.88 2.18 -2.89
C GLU A 257 20.25 3.64 -3.19
N HIS A 258 19.58 4.27 -4.14
CA HIS A 258 19.75 5.68 -4.44
C HIS A 258 19.46 6.60 -3.24
N LEU A 259 18.39 6.32 -2.48
CA LEU A 259 18.09 7.06 -1.26
C LEU A 259 19.18 6.89 -0.20
N ASP A 260 19.77 5.70 -0.07
CA ASP A 260 20.82 5.43 0.88
C ASP A 260 22.13 6.14 0.49
N GLU A 261 22.45 6.23 -0.80
CA GLU A 261 23.55 7.06 -1.32
C GLU A 261 23.33 8.55 -1.00
N LEU A 262 22.13 9.06 -1.23
CA LEU A 262 21.79 10.45 -0.89
C LEU A 262 21.89 10.73 0.62
N ARG A 263 21.47 9.80 1.46
CA ARG A 263 21.61 9.90 2.92
C ARG A 263 23.09 9.92 3.33
N ALA A 264 23.89 9.05 2.74
CA ALA A 264 25.34 9.01 3.01
C ALA A 264 26.03 10.31 2.57
N ALA A 265 25.66 10.86 1.42
CA ALA A 265 26.20 12.13 0.92
C ALA A 265 25.71 13.35 1.72
N GLY A 266 24.47 13.34 2.20
CA GLY A 266 23.87 14.44 2.95
C GLY A 266 24.20 14.46 4.45
N SER A 267 24.90 13.43 4.96
CA SER A 267 25.30 13.32 6.37
C SER A 267 26.71 13.91 6.64
N GLN A 268 27.31 14.57 5.65
CA GLN A 268 28.57 15.31 5.76
C GLN A 268 28.22 16.81 5.92
#